data_3f5bef066abf388ebc800aa811966fe5
#
_entry.id   3f5bef066abf388ebc800aa811966fe5
#
_cell.length_a   1.000
_cell.length_b   1.000
_cell.length_c   1.000
_cell.angle_alpha   90.00
_cell.angle_beta   90.00
_cell.angle_gamma   90.00
#
_symmetry.space_group_name_H-M   'P 1'
#
loop_
_entity.id
_entity.type
_entity.pdbx_description
1 polymer ?
#
loop_
_entity_poly.entity_id
_entity_poly.type
_entity_poly.pdbx_seq_one_letter_code
_entity_poly.pdbx_strand_id
1 'polypeptide(L)'
;MRAAIFRNGEIVVGRMAEPTPAPGQVLVKTLACGICGSDLHARQHAHRMVEMARKTGRKPMDLSRDVVFGHEFCCEIVDYGAGTSRKLKPGTQVCSLPALVTPQGIEGIGYSNDNIGGYAEAMLLSEALLLEVPNGLAPEHAALTEPLAVGVHAVAKANIRGGEVPLVIGCGPVGLAVIAALRIKGLHPIIAADYSPARRALAAKLGADIVVDPRTSQPYATWAEHAQMSEAEKAARPPFQAMLPALKPAIIFECVGVPGLLQQVFEGAPRYARIVVVGVCMESDRSEPMLAIMKELNVQYVLGYTPEEFAASLRLIAEGQVDAAAMVTAEVGLDGVAKAFADLANPEAHTKIIVQPWR
;
A
#
# COMPACT_ATOMS: atom_id res chain seq x y z
N MET A 1 -2.08 6.75 -28.20
CA MET A 1 -2.87 6.86 -26.99
C MET A 1 -2.50 8.08 -26.17
N ARG A 2 -3.37 8.53 -25.23
CA ARG A 2 -3.08 9.59 -24.26
C ARG A 2 -2.50 8.98 -22.98
N ALA A 3 -1.67 9.76 -22.26
CA ALA A 3 -1.13 9.39 -20.96
C ALA A 3 -0.82 10.63 -20.12
N ALA A 4 -0.84 10.48 -18.78
CA ALA A 4 -0.26 11.43 -17.85
C ALA A 4 1.21 11.03 -17.62
N ILE A 5 2.11 11.83 -18.15
CA ILE A 5 3.55 11.55 -18.30
C ILE A 5 4.32 12.35 -17.27
N PHE A 6 5.18 11.68 -16.52
CA PHE A 6 6.21 12.33 -15.72
C PHE A 6 7.37 12.71 -16.64
N ARG A 7 7.59 14.01 -16.79
CA ARG A 7 8.60 14.63 -17.65
C ARG A 7 9.20 15.83 -16.95
N ASN A 8 10.52 15.90 -16.82
CA ASN A 8 11.23 17.03 -16.23
C ASN A 8 10.72 17.43 -14.82
N GLY A 9 10.31 16.46 -13.99
CA GLY A 9 9.80 16.71 -12.63
C GLY A 9 8.31 17.02 -12.55
N GLU A 10 7.60 17.13 -13.68
CA GLU A 10 6.19 17.48 -13.73
C GLU A 10 5.34 16.35 -14.35
N ILE A 11 4.04 16.33 -13.98
CA ILE A 11 3.05 15.46 -14.65
C ILE A 11 2.37 16.29 -15.74
N VAL A 12 2.52 15.83 -16.97
CA VAL A 12 1.91 16.49 -18.14
C VAL A 12 1.10 15.47 -18.94
N VAL A 13 -0.03 15.92 -19.52
CA VAL A 13 -0.79 15.07 -20.43
C VAL A 13 -0.19 15.15 -21.82
N GLY A 14 0.07 13.99 -22.42
CA GLY A 14 0.68 13.88 -23.74
C GLY A 14 0.16 12.70 -24.55
N ARG A 15 0.67 12.59 -25.78
CA ARG A 15 0.42 11.45 -26.65
C ARG A 15 1.68 10.58 -26.73
N MET A 16 1.47 9.28 -26.69
CA MET A 16 2.49 8.26 -26.85
C MET A 16 2.06 7.24 -27.91
N ALA A 17 3.01 6.49 -28.44
CA ALA A 17 2.67 5.30 -29.23
C ALA A 17 1.92 4.29 -28.34
N GLU A 18 0.93 3.64 -28.93
CA GLU A 18 0.29 2.50 -28.27
C GLU A 18 1.27 1.33 -28.21
N PRO A 19 1.43 0.67 -27.08
CA PRO A 19 2.38 -0.42 -26.95
C PRO A 19 1.89 -1.66 -27.71
N THR A 20 2.82 -2.40 -28.30
CA THR A 20 2.53 -3.67 -28.98
C THR A 20 2.92 -4.84 -28.10
N PRO A 21 2.03 -5.82 -27.84
CA PRO A 21 2.31 -6.91 -26.93
C PRO A 21 3.36 -7.89 -27.53
N ALA A 22 4.43 -8.10 -26.80
CA ALA A 22 5.44 -9.11 -27.07
C ALA A 22 4.92 -10.54 -26.72
N PRO A 23 5.65 -11.61 -27.05
CA PRO A 23 5.25 -12.96 -26.65
C PRO A 23 4.97 -13.09 -25.16
N GLY A 24 3.82 -13.69 -24.82
CA GLY A 24 3.34 -13.85 -23.44
C GLY A 24 2.74 -12.60 -22.81
N GLN A 25 2.69 -11.48 -23.53
CA GLN A 25 2.09 -10.24 -23.07
C GLN A 25 0.67 -10.04 -23.61
N VAL A 26 -0.06 -9.18 -22.95
CA VAL A 26 -1.45 -8.83 -23.25
C VAL A 26 -1.56 -7.30 -23.32
N LEU A 27 -2.13 -6.80 -24.41
CA LEU A 27 -2.53 -5.39 -24.51
C LEU A 27 -3.83 -5.21 -23.74
N VAL A 28 -3.84 -4.25 -22.84
CA VAL A 28 -5.02 -3.94 -22.03
C VAL A 28 -5.35 -2.45 -22.08
N LYS A 29 -6.64 -2.14 -21.99
CA LYS A 29 -7.19 -0.83 -21.74
C LYS A 29 -7.22 -0.59 -20.25
N THR A 30 -6.60 0.47 -19.73
CA THR A 30 -6.71 0.83 -18.32
C THR A 30 -8.09 1.43 -18.03
N LEU A 31 -8.87 0.79 -17.16
CA LEU A 31 -10.18 1.27 -16.75
C LEU A 31 -10.07 2.20 -15.54
N ALA A 32 -9.28 1.82 -14.56
CA ALA A 32 -9.04 2.57 -13.32
C ALA A 32 -7.62 2.34 -12.82
N CYS A 33 -7.00 3.36 -12.24
CA CYS A 33 -5.70 3.25 -11.59
C CYS A 33 -5.64 4.16 -10.36
N GLY A 34 -5.34 3.61 -9.20
CA GLY A 34 -5.14 4.38 -7.96
C GLY A 34 -3.86 5.19 -7.99
N ILE A 35 -3.88 6.38 -7.36
CA ILE A 35 -2.66 7.13 -7.07
C ILE A 35 -2.12 6.66 -5.72
N CYS A 36 -0.91 6.11 -5.74
CA CYS A 36 -0.19 5.65 -4.55
C CYS A 36 0.64 6.78 -3.90
N GLY A 37 0.88 6.69 -2.59
CA GLY A 37 1.84 7.56 -1.91
C GLY A 37 3.24 7.47 -2.51
N SER A 38 3.65 6.29 -2.99
CA SER A 38 4.93 6.09 -3.67
C SER A 38 5.05 6.85 -5.01
N ASP A 39 3.93 7.13 -5.71
CA ASP A 39 3.93 7.97 -6.91
C ASP A 39 4.21 9.44 -6.56
N LEU A 40 3.65 9.91 -5.43
CA LEU A 40 3.95 11.25 -4.91
C LEU A 40 5.43 11.37 -4.55
N HIS A 41 5.97 10.35 -3.88
CA HIS A 41 7.40 10.26 -3.57
C HIS A 41 8.27 10.17 -4.84
N ALA A 42 7.83 9.40 -5.85
CA ALA A 42 8.53 9.28 -7.13
C ALA A 42 8.63 10.62 -7.86
N ARG A 43 7.56 11.42 -7.83
CA ARG A 43 7.59 12.78 -8.39
C ARG A 43 8.52 13.68 -7.59
N GLN A 44 8.43 13.67 -6.27
CA GLN A 44 9.15 14.59 -5.39
C GLN A 44 10.63 14.24 -5.22
N HIS A 45 10.93 12.94 -5.18
CA HIS A 45 12.27 12.40 -4.87
C HIS A 45 12.80 11.49 -5.99
N ALA A 46 12.53 11.81 -7.28
CA ALA A 46 12.89 10.96 -8.42
C ALA A 46 14.37 10.54 -8.42
N HIS A 47 15.30 11.45 -8.11
CA HIS A 47 16.73 11.16 -8.03
C HIS A 47 17.07 10.12 -6.95
N ARG A 48 16.36 10.15 -5.81
CA ARG A 48 16.53 9.17 -4.74
C ARG A 48 16.03 7.79 -5.16
N MET A 49 14.91 7.71 -5.89
CA MET A 49 14.44 6.44 -6.45
C MET A 49 15.46 5.84 -7.42
N VAL A 50 16.05 6.65 -8.29
CA VAL A 50 17.13 6.22 -9.20
C VAL A 50 18.35 5.73 -8.43
N GLU A 51 18.76 6.44 -7.38
CA GLU A 51 19.87 6.02 -6.50
C GLU A 51 19.57 4.68 -5.81
N MET A 52 18.38 4.53 -5.24
CA MET A 52 17.97 3.29 -4.56
C MET A 52 17.86 2.12 -5.53
N ALA A 53 17.33 2.34 -6.73
CA ALA A 53 17.30 1.30 -7.76
C ALA A 53 18.71 0.78 -8.08
N ARG A 54 19.68 1.69 -8.25
CA ARG A 54 21.09 1.32 -8.47
C ARG A 54 21.68 0.54 -7.30
N LYS A 55 21.48 1.01 -6.07
CA LYS A 55 21.97 0.35 -4.84
C LYS A 55 21.39 -1.04 -4.62
N THR A 56 20.17 -1.28 -5.10
CA THR A 56 19.48 -2.57 -4.96
C THR A 56 19.58 -3.46 -6.19
N GLY A 57 20.40 -3.07 -7.20
CA GLY A 57 20.59 -3.84 -8.42
C GLY A 57 19.38 -3.85 -9.37
N ARG A 58 18.42 -2.93 -9.17
CA ARG A 58 17.27 -2.76 -10.06
C ARG A 58 17.60 -1.80 -11.20
N LYS A 59 16.95 -1.96 -12.34
CA LYS A 59 17.04 -1.03 -13.47
C LYS A 59 16.47 0.33 -13.05
N PRO A 60 17.27 1.42 -13.03
CA PRO A 60 16.79 2.73 -12.66
C PRO A 60 16.00 3.37 -13.81
N MET A 61 15.10 4.28 -13.47
CA MET A 61 14.51 5.21 -14.44
C MET A 61 15.59 6.16 -14.98
N ASP A 62 15.52 6.45 -16.28
CA ASP A 62 16.22 7.56 -16.91
C ASP A 62 15.34 8.80 -16.85
N LEU A 63 15.70 9.77 -16.02
CA LEU A 63 14.89 10.97 -15.78
C LEU A 63 14.91 11.97 -16.95
N SER A 64 15.76 11.73 -17.97
CA SER A 64 15.74 12.49 -19.24
C SER A 64 14.71 11.99 -20.24
N ARG A 65 14.08 10.86 -19.96
CA ARG A 65 13.03 10.22 -20.77
C ARG A 65 11.69 10.25 -20.07
N ASP A 66 10.63 10.14 -20.82
CA ASP A 66 9.26 10.04 -20.31
C ASP A 66 9.07 8.78 -19.45
N VAL A 67 8.30 8.93 -18.36
CA VAL A 67 7.84 7.83 -17.51
C VAL A 67 6.36 7.98 -17.29
N VAL A 68 5.60 6.90 -17.36
CA VAL A 68 4.18 6.88 -16.98
C VAL A 68 4.03 6.07 -15.71
N PHE A 69 3.59 6.72 -14.64
CA PHE A 69 3.38 6.07 -13.34
C PHE A 69 2.05 5.30 -13.30
N GLY A 70 1.72 4.75 -12.14
CA GLY A 70 0.50 4.02 -11.86
C GLY A 70 0.71 2.51 -11.85
N HIS A 71 0.57 1.91 -10.67
CA HIS A 71 0.79 0.47 -10.44
C HIS A 71 -0.37 -0.18 -9.69
N GLU A 72 -1.41 0.58 -9.33
CA GLU A 72 -2.64 0.11 -8.68
C GLU A 72 -3.78 0.11 -9.71
N PHE A 73 -3.90 -0.89 -10.57
CA PHE A 73 -4.78 -0.80 -11.73
C PHE A 73 -5.78 -1.96 -11.87
N CYS A 74 -6.92 -1.64 -12.49
CA CYS A 74 -7.85 -2.57 -13.12
C CYS A 74 -7.96 -2.25 -14.60
N CYS A 75 -7.90 -3.26 -15.44
CA CYS A 75 -7.84 -3.13 -16.89
C CYS A 75 -8.86 -4.03 -17.58
N GLU A 76 -9.06 -3.79 -18.89
CA GLU A 76 -9.83 -4.64 -19.79
C GLU A 76 -8.92 -5.20 -20.88
N ILE A 77 -8.98 -6.50 -21.14
CA ILE A 77 -8.20 -7.16 -22.18
C ILE A 77 -8.65 -6.66 -23.57
N VAL A 78 -7.67 -6.23 -24.39
CA VAL A 78 -7.89 -5.79 -25.76
C VAL A 78 -7.39 -6.82 -26.75
N ASP A 79 -6.09 -7.21 -26.65
CA ASP A 79 -5.46 -8.12 -27.59
C ASP A 79 -4.28 -8.85 -26.94
N TYR A 80 -3.76 -9.86 -27.61
CA TYR A 80 -2.77 -10.78 -27.12
C TYR A 80 -1.53 -10.83 -28.02
N GLY A 81 -0.36 -10.84 -27.42
CA GLY A 81 0.88 -11.19 -28.08
C GLY A 81 0.97 -12.68 -28.46
N ALA A 82 1.96 -13.02 -29.23
CA ALA A 82 2.21 -14.40 -29.60
C ALA A 82 2.50 -15.30 -28.37
N GLY A 83 2.19 -16.58 -28.47
CA GLY A 83 2.50 -17.58 -27.44
C GLY A 83 1.65 -17.49 -26.17
N THR A 84 0.59 -16.67 -26.16
CA THR A 84 -0.39 -16.59 -25.08
C THR A 84 -1.42 -17.72 -25.19
N SER A 85 -1.95 -18.16 -24.05
CA SER A 85 -2.98 -19.22 -23.99
C SER A 85 -4.38 -18.72 -24.31
N ARG A 86 -4.60 -17.39 -24.20
CA ARG A 86 -5.90 -16.70 -24.44
C ARG A 86 -7.07 -17.28 -23.63
N LYS A 87 -6.80 -17.69 -22.39
CA LYS A 87 -7.83 -18.29 -21.51
C LYS A 87 -8.95 -17.30 -21.20
N LEU A 88 -8.61 -16.04 -20.99
CA LEU A 88 -9.58 -14.97 -20.81
C LEU A 88 -9.89 -14.34 -22.17
N LYS A 89 -11.12 -13.88 -22.39
CA LYS A 89 -11.52 -13.27 -23.66
C LYS A 89 -11.20 -11.77 -23.68
N PRO A 90 -10.97 -11.14 -24.85
CA PRO A 90 -11.05 -9.70 -24.98
C PRO A 90 -12.36 -9.17 -24.38
N GLY A 91 -12.30 -8.01 -23.71
CA GLY A 91 -13.40 -7.45 -22.93
C GLY A 91 -13.47 -7.93 -21.47
N THR A 92 -12.69 -8.97 -21.08
CA THR A 92 -12.62 -9.39 -19.67
C THR A 92 -11.87 -8.38 -18.84
N GLN A 93 -12.45 -8.00 -17.69
CA GLN A 93 -11.78 -7.13 -16.71
C GLN A 93 -10.78 -7.93 -15.87
N VAL A 94 -9.59 -7.37 -15.69
CA VAL A 94 -8.47 -8.02 -15.01
C VAL A 94 -7.72 -7.06 -14.11
N CYS A 95 -7.20 -7.60 -13.00
CA CYS A 95 -6.11 -7.03 -12.25
C CYS A 95 -4.84 -7.87 -12.48
N SER A 96 -3.67 -7.30 -12.20
CA SER A 96 -2.39 -8.01 -12.28
C SER A 96 -1.41 -7.42 -11.26
N LEU A 97 -0.45 -8.23 -10.84
CA LEU A 97 0.73 -7.66 -10.20
C LEU A 97 1.37 -6.63 -11.15
N PRO A 98 1.90 -5.50 -10.64
CA PRO A 98 2.48 -4.44 -11.46
C PRO A 98 3.89 -4.83 -11.95
N ALA A 99 3.95 -5.93 -12.69
CA ALA A 99 5.19 -6.51 -13.21
C ALA A 99 4.97 -7.14 -14.58
N LEU A 100 6.02 -7.08 -15.42
CA LEU A 100 6.11 -7.82 -16.65
C LEU A 100 7.13 -8.95 -16.51
N VAL A 101 6.76 -10.14 -16.97
CA VAL A 101 7.66 -11.27 -17.15
C VAL A 101 8.30 -11.12 -18.53
N THR A 102 9.61 -11.00 -18.56
CA THR A 102 10.40 -10.83 -19.78
C THR A 102 11.47 -11.92 -19.85
N PRO A 103 12.12 -12.15 -21.00
CA PRO A 103 13.26 -13.09 -21.10
C PRO A 103 14.43 -12.71 -20.17
N GLN A 104 14.53 -11.46 -19.74
CA GLN A 104 15.56 -10.95 -18.84
C GLN A 104 15.18 -11.07 -17.36
N GLY A 105 13.94 -11.46 -17.05
CA GLY A 105 13.41 -11.59 -15.70
C GLY A 105 12.11 -10.81 -15.48
N ILE A 106 11.85 -10.43 -14.23
CA ILE A 106 10.67 -9.68 -13.86
C ILE A 106 11.01 -8.19 -13.81
N GLU A 107 10.28 -7.38 -14.56
CA GLU A 107 10.43 -5.94 -14.63
C GLU A 107 9.20 -5.24 -14.05
N GLY A 108 9.40 -4.15 -13.29
CA GLY A 108 8.29 -3.37 -12.72
C GLY A 108 7.56 -2.52 -13.75
N ILE A 109 6.27 -2.30 -13.52
CA ILE A 109 5.40 -1.39 -14.26
C ILE A 109 5.28 -0.07 -13.47
N GLY A 110 5.20 1.06 -14.17
CA GLY A 110 4.94 2.39 -13.60
C GLY A 110 6.17 3.18 -13.17
N TYR A 111 7.28 2.53 -12.83
CA TYR A 111 8.56 3.19 -12.54
C TYR A 111 9.63 2.78 -13.55
N SER A 112 9.26 2.76 -14.80
CA SER A 112 10.08 2.33 -15.93
C SER A 112 9.85 3.25 -17.14
N ASN A 113 10.90 3.49 -17.92
CA ASN A 113 10.78 4.19 -19.19
C ASN A 113 10.22 3.30 -20.31
N ASP A 114 10.23 1.99 -20.09
CA ASP A 114 9.89 1.00 -21.12
C ASP A 114 8.56 0.31 -20.80
N ASN A 115 8.17 0.22 -19.52
CA ASN A 115 6.93 -0.43 -19.07
C ASN A 115 5.94 0.62 -18.54
N ILE A 116 5.02 1.02 -19.41
CA ILE A 116 4.02 2.06 -19.18
C ILE A 116 3.10 1.66 -18.03
N GLY A 117 2.88 2.56 -17.07
CA GLY A 117 1.96 2.36 -15.96
C GLY A 117 0.51 2.77 -16.28
N GLY A 118 -0.36 2.61 -15.29
CA GLY A 118 -1.81 2.74 -15.43
C GLY A 118 -2.32 4.18 -15.64
N TYR A 119 -1.46 5.22 -15.63
CA TYR A 119 -1.90 6.56 -16.01
C TYR A 119 -1.85 6.79 -17.52
N ALA A 120 -2.12 5.74 -18.29
CA ALA A 120 -2.27 5.76 -19.74
C ALA A 120 -3.54 5.03 -20.16
N GLU A 121 -4.05 5.36 -21.35
CA GLU A 121 -5.23 4.70 -21.92
C GLU A 121 -5.03 3.20 -22.16
N ALA A 122 -3.79 2.77 -22.44
CA ALA A 122 -3.44 1.38 -22.64
C ALA A 122 -2.06 1.07 -22.06
N MET A 123 -1.86 -0.19 -21.69
CA MET A 123 -0.58 -0.71 -21.17
C MET A 123 -0.44 -2.20 -21.49
N LEU A 124 0.72 -2.77 -21.14
CA LEU A 124 0.98 -4.20 -21.31
C LEU A 124 1.00 -4.90 -19.96
N LEU A 125 0.42 -6.09 -19.93
CA LEU A 125 0.48 -7.01 -18.79
C LEU A 125 1.01 -8.36 -19.24
N SER A 126 1.53 -9.17 -18.32
CA SER A 126 1.89 -10.56 -18.57
C SER A 126 0.67 -11.45 -18.37
N GLU A 127 0.33 -12.30 -19.37
CA GLU A 127 -0.80 -13.22 -19.28
C GLU A 127 -0.74 -14.10 -18.02
N ALA A 128 0.46 -14.54 -17.65
CA ALA A 128 0.67 -15.42 -16.49
C ALA A 128 0.33 -14.77 -15.13
N LEU A 129 0.22 -13.44 -15.08
CA LEU A 129 -0.05 -12.69 -13.85
C LEU A 129 -1.48 -12.13 -13.79
N LEU A 130 -2.30 -12.37 -14.82
CA LEU A 130 -3.66 -11.87 -14.88
C LEU A 130 -4.58 -12.58 -13.88
N LEU A 131 -5.38 -11.79 -13.20
CA LEU A 131 -6.50 -12.26 -12.38
C LEU A 131 -7.79 -11.64 -12.95
N GLU A 132 -8.75 -12.49 -13.31
CA GLU A 132 -10.08 -12.02 -13.69
C GLU A 132 -10.76 -11.35 -12.50
N VAL A 133 -11.40 -10.20 -12.75
CA VAL A 133 -12.15 -9.47 -11.72
C VAL A 133 -13.48 -10.18 -11.49
N PRO A 134 -13.73 -10.71 -10.28
CA PRO A 134 -14.92 -11.50 -10.02
C PRO A 134 -16.14 -10.62 -9.68
N ASN A 135 -17.33 -11.23 -9.75
CA ASN A 135 -18.61 -10.70 -9.21
C ASN A 135 -19.04 -9.35 -9.79
N GLY A 136 -18.53 -8.95 -10.97
CA GLY A 136 -18.85 -7.63 -11.55
C GLY A 136 -18.35 -6.46 -10.69
N LEU A 137 -17.28 -6.66 -9.91
CA LEU A 137 -16.68 -5.61 -9.11
C LEU A 137 -16.31 -4.43 -9.99
N ALA A 138 -16.66 -3.22 -9.57
CA ALA A 138 -16.37 -2.00 -10.30
C ALA A 138 -14.85 -1.78 -10.42
N PRO A 139 -14.35 -1.31 -11.58
CA PRO A 139 -12.91 -1.16 -11.83
C PRO A 139 -12.17 -0.30 -10.79
N GLU A 140 -12.78 0.78 -10.33
CA GLU A 140 -12.24 1.67 -9.30
C GLU A 140 -12.04 0.98 -7.94
N HIS A 141 -12.88 0.00 -7.62
CA HIS A 141 -12.71 -0.81 -6.42
C HIS A 141 -11.72 -1.96 -6.65
N ALA A 142 -11.72 -2.58 -7.84
CA ALA A 142 -10.78 -3.63 -8.19
C ALA A 142 -9.33 -3.12 -8.23
N ALA A 143 -9.10 -1.86 -8.60
CA ALA A 143 -7.79 -1.22 -8.57
C ALA A 143 -7.21 -1.14 -7.14
N LEU A 144 -8.04 -1.19 -6.09
CA LEU A 144 -7.59 -1.22 -4.68
C LEU A 144 -7.06 -2.58 -4.22
N THR A 145 -7.05 -3.58 -5.09
CA THR A 145 -6.41 -4.88 -4.82
C THR A 145 -4.95 -4.71 -4.42
N GLU A 146 -4.24 -3.82 -5.12
CA GLU A 146 -2.81 -3.57 -4.89
C GLU A 146 -2.55 -3.02 -3.49
N PRO A 147 -3.10 -1.87 -3.07
CA PRO A 147 -2.84 -1.33 -1.73
C PRO A 147 -3.40 -2.22 -0.61
N LEU A 148 -4.49 -2.97 -0.83
CA LEU A 148 -4.97 -3.94 0.14
C LEU A 148 -3.97 -5.08 0.31
N ALA A 149 -3.36 -5.57 -0.76
CA ALA A 149 -2.35 -6.62 -0.71
C ALA A 149 -1.13 -6.21 0.12
N VAL A 150 -0.71 -4.93 0.06
CA VAL A 150 0.35 -4.38 0.93
C VAL A 150 -0.05 -4.50 2.41
N GLY A 151 -1.29 -4.15 2.77
CA GLY A 151 -1.80 -4.28 4.14
C GLY A 151 -1.88 -5.73 4.60
N VAL A 152 -2.37 -6.63 3.75
CA VAL A 152 -2.43 -8.08 4.01
C VAL A 152 -1.03 -8.64 4.26
N HIS A 153 -0.05 -8.28 3.43
CA HIS A 153 1.35 -8.68 3.59
C HIS A 153 1.95 -8.17 4.90
N ALA A 154 1.75 -6.90 5.23
CA ALA A 154 2.23 -6.32 6.48
C ALA A 154 1.70 -7.09 7.70
N VAL A 155 0.40 -7.45 7.69
CA VAL A 155 -0.23 -8.23 8.75
C VAL A 155 0.27 -9.68 8.76
N ALA A 156 0.55 -10.28 7.60
CA ALA A 156 1.17 -11.61 7.53
C ALA A 156 2.59 -11.61 8.15
N LYS A 157 3.39 -10.59 7.84
CA LYS A 157 4.76 -10.42 8.38
C LYS A 157 4.80 -10.05 9.87
N ALA A 158 3.71 -9.57 10.44
CA ALA A 158 3.60 -9.28 11.87
C ALA A 158 3.71 -10.54 12.77
N ASN A 159 3.61 -11.74 12.18
CA ASN A 159 3.72 -13.02 12.90
C ASN A 159 2.82 -13.07 14.15
N ILE A 160 1.52 -12.82 13.93
CA ILE A 160 0.50 -12.75 14.98
C ILE A 160 0.33 -14.14 15.61
N ARG A 161 0.38 -14.20 16.95
CA ARG A 161 0.31 -15.45 17.74
C ARG A 161 -0.97 -15.60 18.54
N GLY A 162 -1.76 -14.51 18.62
CA GLY A 162 -2.96 -14.39 19.44
C GLY A 162 -2.74 -13.63 20.74
N GLY A 163 -3.75 -12.83 21.11
CA GLY A 163 -3.73 -11.99 22.31
C GLY A 163 -2.97 -10.68 22.17
N GLU A 164 -2.37 -10.39 21.02
CA GLU A 164 -1.74 -9.08 20.78
C GLU A 164 -2.75 -7.97 20.57
N VAL A 165 -2.37 -6.76 20.96
CA VAL A 165 -3.13 -5.54 20.68
C VAL A 165 -2.39 -4.71 19.63
N PRO A 166 -2.93 -4.57 18.41
CA PRO A 166 -2.31 -3.80 17.35
C PRO A 166 -2.50 -2.30 17.53
N LEU A 167 -1.44 -1.53 17.22
CA LEU A 167 -1.44 -0.08 17.10
C LEU A 167 -0.99 0.29 15.68
N VAL A 168 -1.84 0.99 14.93
CA VAL A 168 -1.54 1.48 13.58
C VAL A 168 -1.25 2.97 13.65
N ILE A 169 -0.05 3.37 13.28
CA ILE A 169 0.41 4.76 13.20
C ILE A 169 0.32 5.23 11.75
N GLY A 170 -0.58 6.17 11.48
CA GLY A 170 -0.91 6.65 10.14
C GLY A 170 -2.09 5.88 9.52
N CYS A 171 -3.17 6.61 9.22
CA CYS A 171 -4.38 6.08 8.58
C CYS A 171 -4.51 6.55 7.11
N GLY A 172 -3.38 6.66 6.40
CA GLY A 172 -3.38 6.78 4.94
C GLY A 172 -3.81 5.46 4.27
N PRO A 173 -3.81 5.37 2.93
CA PRO A 173 -4.31 4.19 2.22
C PRO A 173 -3.72 2.86 2.72
N VAL A 174 -2.40 2.83 2.99
CA VAL A 174 -1.72 1.64 3.49
C VAL A 174 -2.13 1.32 4.94
N GLY A 175 -2.23 2.34 5.82
CA GLY A 175 -2.70 2.12 7.20
C GLY A 175 -4.15 1.64 7.25
N LEU A 176 -5.02 2.16 6.39
CA LEU A 176 -6.40 1.69 6.24
C LEU A 176 -6.45 0.23 5.76
N ALA A 177 -5.58 -0.14 4.82
CA ALA A 177 -5.45 -1.53 4.36
C ALA A 177 -4.97 -2.47 5.47
N VAL A 178 -4.02 -2.03 6.31
CA VAL A 178 -3.57 -2.78 7.50
C VAL A 178 -4.73 -2.95 8.49
N ILE A 179 -5.50 -1.89 8.77
CA ILE A 179 -6.66 -1.95 9.68
C ILE A 179 -7.69 -2.97 9.17
N ALA A 180 -8.04 -2.91 7.88
CA ALA A 180 -8.97 -3.85 7.26
C ALA A 180 -8.45 -5.31 7.35
N ALA A 181 -7.16 -5.53 7.08
CA ALA A 181 -6.55 -6.86 7.18
C ALA A 181 -6.52 -7.40 8.62
N LEU A 182 -6.25 -6.54 9.62
CA LEU A 182 -6.32 -6.90 11.05
C LEU A 182 -7.75 -7.27 11.46
N ARG A 183 -8.75 -6.50 10.99
CA ARG A 183 -10.16 -6.77 11.24
C ARG A 183 -10.59 -8.13 10.69
N ILE A 184 -10.21 -8.45 9.45
CA ILE A 184 -10.48 -9.75 8.81
C ILE A 184 -9.86 -10.89 9.62
N LYS A 185 -8.67 -10.68 10.20
CA LYS A 185 -8.03 -11.67 11.09
C LYS A 185 -8.67 -11.75 12.48
N GLY A 186 -9.69 -10.94 12.78
CA GLY A 186 -10.41 -10.96 14.05
C GLY A 186 -9.61 -10.39 15.23
N LEU A 187 -8.63 -9.53 15.00
CA LEU A 187 -7.92 -8.86 16.09
C LEU A 187 -8.78 -7.74 16.66
N HIS A 188 -8.81 -7.67 17.99
CA HIS A 188 -9.51 -6.66 18.77
C HIS A 188 -8.82 -6.46 20.12
N PRO A 189 -8.76 -5.20 20.66
CA PRO A 189 -9.09 -3.97 19.97
C PRO A 189 -8.00 -3.55 18.97
N ILE A 190 -8.38 -2.94 17.84
CA ILE A 190 -7.47 -2.29 16.90
C ILE A 190 -7.42 -0.81 17.23
N ILE A 191 -6.23 -0.30 17.55
CA ILE A 191 -6.01 1.12 17.86
C ILE A 191 -5.34 1.76 16.66
N ALA A 192 -5.87 2.91 16.19
CA ALA A 192 -5.35 3.62 15.05
C ALA A 192 -5.13 5.11 15.37
N ALA A 193 -3.99 5.66 14.98
CA ALA A 193 -3.63 7.04 15.25
C ALA A 193 -3.33 7.81 13.96
N ASP A 194 -3.96 8.96 13.79
CA ASP A 194 -3.70 9.90 12.68
C ASP A 194 -4.06 11.32 13.11
N TYR A 195 -3.36 12.30 12.56
CA TYR A 195 -3.67 13.72 12.78
C TYR A 195 -4.95 14.15 12.07
N SER A 196 -5.29 13.55 10.93
CA SER A 196 -6.46 13.89 10.12
C SER A 196 -7.75 13.30 10.72
N PRO A 197 -8.75 14.12 11.08
CA PRO A 197 -10.06 13.64 11.51
C PRO A 197 -10.77 12.84 10.40
N ALA A 198 -10.61 13.22 9.13
CA ALA A 198 -11.19 12.49 8.00
C ALA A 198 -10.62 11.07 7.91
N ARG A 199 -9.30 10.91 8.03
CA ARG A 199 -8.63 9.60 8.03
C ARG A 199 -8.98 8.77 9.26
N ARG A 200 -9.11 9.38 10.45
CA ARG A 200 -9.59 8.67 11.65
C ARG A 200 -11.01 8.13 11.48
N ALA A 201 -11.91 8.91 10.85
CA ALA A 201 -13.26 8.44 10.55
C ALA A 201 -13.27 7.24 9.60
N LEU A 202 -12.42 7.25 8.56
CA LEU A 202 -12.24 6.10 7.67
C LEU A 202 -11.63 4.89 8.40
N ALA A 203 -10.67 5.10 9.28
CA ALA A 203 -10.08 4.05 10.10
C ALA A 203 -11.14 3.33 10.95
N ALA A 204 -12.02 4.10 11.62
CA ALA A 204 -13.14 3.53 12.36
C ALA A 204 -14.11 2.75 11.46
N LYS A 205 -14.44 3.29 10.27
CA LYS A 205 -15.32 2.62 9.31
C LYS A 205 -14.73 1.29 8.81
N LEU A 206 -13.41 1.22 8.64
CA LEU A 206 -12.70 0.03 8.15
C LEU A 206 -12.31 -0.97 9.25
N GLY A 207 -12.62 -0.67 10.51
CA GLY A 207 -12.52 -1.64 11.59
C GLY A 207 -11.61 -1.29 12.76
N ALA A 208 -11.06 -0.07 12.84
CA ALA A 208 -10.41 0.38 14.05
C ALA A 208 -11.43 0.55 15.17
N ASP A 209 -11.19 -0.06 16.33
CA ASP A 209 -12.09 0.04 17.50
C ASP A 209 -11.86 1.36 18.25
N ILE A 210 -10.62 1.87 18.22
CA ILE A 210 -10.22 3.08 18.92
C ILE A 210 -9.41 3.95 17.95
N VAL A 211 -9.82 5.21 17.79
CA VAL A 211 -9.09 6.18 16.98
C VAL A 211 -8.52 7.30 17.84
N VAL A 212 -7.26 7.63 17.62
CA VAL A 212 -6.49 8.57 18.45
C VAL A 212 -6.06 9.78 17.61
N ASP A 213 -6.29 10.98 18.13
CA ASP A 213 -5.66 12.20 17.65
C ASP A 213 -4.34 12.42 18.42
N PRO A 214 -3.17 12.28 17.80
CA PRO A 214 -1.90 12.44 18.52
C PRO A 214 -1.66 13.85 19.11
N ARG A 215 -2.44 14.86 18.68
CA ARG A 215 -2.38 16.22 19.27
C ARG A 215 -3.01 16.29 20.66
N THR A 216 -3.95 15.42 20.97
CA THR A 216 -4.72 15.44 22.21
C THR A 216 -4.47 14.25 23.12
N SER A 217 -4.04 13.13 22.55
CA SER A 217 -3.84 11.88 23.29
C SER A 217 -2.62 11.14 22.75
N GLN A 218 -1.80 10.62 23.63
CA GLN A 218 -0.61 9.84 23.28
C GLN A 218 -1.02 8.43 22.80
N PRO A 219 -0.71 8.03 21.55
CA PRO A 219 -1.13 6.73 21.00
C PRO A 219 -0.66 5.54 21.84
N TYR A 220 0.55 5.60 22.38
CA TYR A 220 1.11 4.51 23.18
C TYR A 220 0.49 4.42 24.59
N ALA A 221 0.08 5.56 25.18
CA ALA A 221 -0.63 5.57 26.44
C ALA A 221 -2.06 5.00 26.25
N THR A 222 -2.77 5.43 25.22
CA THR A 222 -4.06 4.86 24.85
C THR A 222 -3.94 3.35 24.57
N TRP A 223 -2.90 2.93 23.85
CA TRP A 223 -2.64 1.49 23.65
C TRP A 223 -2.46 0.76 24.99
N ALA A 224 -1.68 1.30 25.93
CA ALA A 224 -1.44 0.68 27.22
C ALA A 224 -2.70 0.54 28.06
N GLU A 225 -3.63 1.51 28.00
CA GLU A 225 -4.94 1.45 28.66
C GLU A 225 -5.77 0.27 28.16
N HIS A 226 -5.76 0.02 26.85
CA HIS A 226 -6.55 -1.03 26.21
C HIS A 226 -5.84 -2.38 26.11
N ALA A 227 -4.53 -2.44 26.40
CA ALA A 227 -3.72 -3.63 26.39
C ALA A 227 -3.57 -4.29 27.78
N GLN A 228 -4.38 -3.90 28.77
CA GLN A 228 -4.33 -4.49 30.11
C GLN A 228 -4.65 -5.99 30.06
N MET A 229 -3.86 -6.79 30.77
CA MET A 229 -4.15 -8.20 30.98
C MET A 229 -5.31 -8.37 31.96
N SER A 230 -6.14 -9.37 31.71
CA SER A 230 -7.14 -9.83 32.70
C SER A 230 -6.47 -10.43 33.94
N GLU A 231 -7.20 -10.56 35.04
CA GLU A 231 -6.68 -11.19 36.28
C GLU A 231 -6.23 -12.64 36.04
N ALA A 232 -6.94 -13.38 35.17
CA ALA A 232 -6.54 -14.73 34.81
C ALA A 232 -5.22 -14.76 34.01
N GLU A 233 -5.01 -13.83 33.05
CA GLU A 233 -3.75 -13.71 32.31
C GLU A 233 -2.60 -13.30 33.24
N LYS A 234 -2.86 -12.38 34.18
CA LYS A 234 -1.85 -11.98 35.20
C LYS A 234 -1.42 -13.16 36.07
N ALA A 235 -2.39 -13.94 36.55
CA ALA A 235 -2.13 -15.10 37.40
C ALA A 235 -1.36 -16.23 36.70
N ALA A 236 -1.50 -16.36 35.39
CA ALA A 236 -0.80 -17.34 34.56
C ALA A 236 0.66 -16.97 34.23
N ARG A 237 1.12 -15.76 34.58
CA ARG A 237 2.49 -15.30 34.29
C ARG A 237 3.53 -15.98 35.16
N PRO A 238 4.72 -16.32 34.62
CA PRO A 238 5.86 -16.74 35.44
C PRO A 238 6.23 -15.69 36.50
N PRO A 239 6.69 -16.08 37.69
CA PRO A 239 6.95 -15.16 38.81
C PRO A 239 7.84 -13.96 38.45
N PHE A 240 8.91 -14.19 37.64
CA PHE A 240 9.80 -13.09 37.22
C PHE A 240 9.11 -12.06 36.31
N GLN A 241 8.11 -12.47 35.54
CA GLN A 241 7.33 -11.57 34.69
C GLN A 241 6.33 -10.71 35.47
N ALA A 242 6.00 -11.10 36.70
CA ALA A 242 5.12 -10.30 37.57
C ALA A 242 5.75 -8.95 37.97
N MET A 243 7.07 -8.81 37.82
CA MET A 243 7.78 -7.52 38.00
C MET A 243 7.64 -6.55 36.82
N LEU A 244 7.18 -7.04 35.66
CA LEU A 244 6.94 -6.22 34.47
C LEU A 244 5.48 -5.74 34.42
N PRO A 245 5.18 -4.64 33.72
CA PRO A 245 3.81 -4.23 33.47
C PRO A 245 2.93 -5.36 32.91
N ALA A 246 1.73 -5.51 33.42
CA ALA A 246 0.79 -6.55 33.02
C ALA A 246 0.02 -6.15 31.75
N LEU A 247 0.77 -6.01 30.64
CA LEU A 247 0.26 -5.62 29.34
C LEU A 247 0.34 -6.77 28.35
N LYS A 248 -0.68 -6.85 27.49
CA LYS A 248 -0.69 -7.75 26.32
C LYS A 248 0.44 -7.37 25.34
N PRO A 249 0.92 -8.30 24.51
CA PRO A 249 1.97 -7.98 23.55
C PRO A 249 1.52 -6.93 22.52
N ALA A 250 2.42 -6.01 22.17
CA ALA A 250 2.16 -4.98 21.16
C ALA A 250 2.61 -5.42 19.77
N ILE A 251 1.79 -5.10 18.76
CA ILE A 251 2.22 -5.05 17.38
C ILE A 251 1.96 -3.62 16.89
N ILE A 252 3.02 -2.92 16.45
CA ILE A 252 2.94 -1.54 15.99
C ILE A 252 3.20 -1.52 14.49
N PHE A 253 2.25 -1.01 13.72
CA PHE A 253 2.40 -0.78 12.28
C PHE A 253 2.72 0.68 12.04
N GLU A 254 3.92 0.97 11.54
CA GLU A 254 4.33 2.29 11.07
C GLU A 254 3.94 2.42 9.60
N CYS A 255 2.93 3.26 9.29
CA CYS A 255 2.32 3.39 7.97
C CYS A 255 2.44 4.81 7.39
N VAL A 256 3.38 5.63 7.88
CA VAL A 256 3.56 7.02 7.44
C VAL A 256 4.82 7.19 6.58
N GLY A 257 5.96 6.68 7.04
CA GLY A 257 7.23 6.74 6.30
C GLY A 257 7.85 8.14 6.24
N VAL A 258 7.90 8.87 7.37
CA VAL A 258 8.57 10.18 7.45
C VAL A 258 9.79 10.12 8.38
N PRO A 259 10.83 10.92 8.12
CA PRO A 259 12.01 10.98 8.99
C PRO A 259 11.64 11.29 10.45
N GLY A 260 12.31 10.63 11.38
CA GLY A 260 12.14 10.79 12.83
C GLY A 260 10.97 10.00 13.42
N LEU A 261 10.03 9.48 12.62
CA LEU A 261 8.90 8.74 13.15
C LEU A 261 9.32 7.37 13.73
N LEU A 262 10.26 6.67 13.09
CA LEU A 262 10.75 5.40 13.61
C LEU A 262 11.42 5.57 14.98
N GLN A 263 12.13 6.69 15.20
CA GLN A 263 12.67 7.06 16.51
C GLN A 263 11.55 7.23 17.55
N GLN A 264 10.48 7.96 17.21
CA GLN A 264 9.32 8.12 18.10
C GLN A 264 8.63 6.78 18.41
N VAL A 265 8.58 5.86 17.42
CA VAL A 265 8.06 4.51 17.64
C VAL A 265 8.95 3.75 18.63
N PHE A 266 10.28 3.84 18.53
CA PHE A 266 11.19 3.22 19.49
C PHE A 266 11.02 3.79 20.91
N GLU A 267 10.83 5.10 21.03
CA GLU A 267 10.58 5.78 22.31
C GLU A 267 9.26 5.34 22.94
N GLY A 268 8.19 5.28 22.14
CA GLY A 268 6.85 4.98 22.64
C GLY A 268 6.54 3.49 22.82
N ALA A 269 7.19 2.63 22.04
CA ALA A 269 6.93 1.19 22.06
C ALA A 269 7.18 0.55 23.43
N PRO A 270 6.30 -0.34 23.93
CA PRO A 270 6.58 -1.14 25.12
C PRO A 270 7.71 -2.16 24.85
N ARG A 271 8.25 -2.74 25.92
CA ARG A 271 9.24 -3.83 25.80
C ARG A 271 8.66 -4.99 25.00
N TYR A 272 9.53 -5.64 24.21
CA TYR A 272 9.21 -6.80 23.38
C TYR A 272 8.18 -6.52 22.25
N ALA A 273 7.89 -5.25 21.96
CA ALA A 273 7.00 -4.91 20.87
C ALA A 273 7.54 -5.40 19.52
N ARG A 274 6.65 -5.88 18.68
CA ARG A 274 6.93 -6.10 17.25
C ARG A 274 6.50 -4.87 16.46
N ILE A 275 7.41 -4.33 15.68
CA ILE A 275 7.21 -3.15 14.85
C ILE A 275 7.27 -3.59 13.41
N VAL A 276 6.22 -3.33 12.63
CA VAL A 276 6.18 -3.57 11.20
C VAL A 276 6.24 -2.22 10.50
N VAL A 277 7.34 -1.96 9.80
CA VAL A 277 7.56 -0.72 9.05
C VAL A 277 7.03 -0.91 7.64
N VAL A 278 5.93 -0.25 7.34
CA VAL A 278 5.18 -0.33 6.07
C VAL A 278 5.31 0.98 5.29
N GLY A 279 5.40 2.10 6.01
CA GLY A 279 5.60 3.43 5.43
C GLY A 279 6.93 3.54 4.71
N VAL A 280 6.93 4.12 3.50
CA VAL A 280 8.13 4.30 2.69
C VAL A 280 8.78 5.63 3.01
N CYS A 281 9.87 5.62 3.79
CA CYS A 281 10.68 6.80 4.03
C CYS A 281 11.75 6.92 2.93
N MET A 282 11.66 7.97 2.10
CA MET A 282 12.58 8.22 0.99
C MET A 282 13.86 8.93 1.41
N GLU A 283 13.90 9.45 2.62
CA GLU A 283 15.05 10.17 3.15
C GLU A 283 15.88 9.28 4.08
N SER A 284 17.13 9.72 4.35
CA SER A 284 17.93 9.08 5.39
C SER A 284 17.36 9.45 6.76
N ASP A 285 17.08 8.45 7.58
CA ASP A 285 16.56 8.64 8.93
C ASP A 285 17.58 8.22 9.97
N ARG A 286 17.46 8.75 11.18
CA ARG A 286 18.32 8.44 12.32
C ARG A 286 17.47 7.87 13.44
N SER A 287 17.97 6.81 14.05
CA SER A 287 17.38 6.23 15.26
C SER A 287 18.46 5.87 16.27
N GLU A 288 18.11 5.78 17.53
CA GLU A 288 18.98 5.35 18.63
C GLU A 288 18.85 3.84 18.86
N PRO A 289 19.74 2.99 18.33
CA PRO A 289 19.64 1.55 18.44
C PRO A 289 19.58 1.04 19.89
N MET A 290 20.18 1.80 20.83
CA MET A 290 20.17 1.46 22.25
C MET A 290 18.74 1.38 22.82
N LEU A 291 17.82 2.24 22.37
CA LEU A 291 16.41 2.16 22.78
C LEU A 291 15.77 0.83 22.34
N ALA A 292 16.03 0.42 21.10
CA ALA A 292 15.54 -0.84 20.57
C ALA A 292 16.14 -2.04 21.32
N ILE A 293 17.44 -2.00 21.64
CA ILE A 293 18.15 -3.03 22.43
C ILE A 293 17.58 -3.10 23.84
N MET A 294 17.45 -1.99 24.55
CA MET A 294 16.94 -1.94 25.92
C MET A 294 15.52 -2.45 26.08
N LYS A 295 14.73 -2.36 25.02
CA LYS A 295 13.34 -2.83 24.97
C LYS A 295 13.19 -4.18 24.25
N GLU A 296 14.27 -4.75 23.72
CA GLU A 296 14.27 -5.98 22.91
C GLU A 296 13.19 -5.93 21.81
N LEU A 297 13.19 -4.81 21.02
CA LEU A 297 12.23 -4.61 19.95
C LEU A 297 12.54 -5.54 18.76
N ASN A 298 11.50 -6.08 18.16
CA ASN A 298 11.58 -6.78 16.88
C ASN A 298 11.09 -5.85 15.76
N VAL A 299 11.96 -5.48 14.82
CA VAL A 299 11.63 -4.56 13.73
C VAL A 299 11.67 -5.31 12.41
N GLN A 300 10.52 -5.34 11.72
CA GLN A 300 10.34 -5.95 10.42
C GLN A 300 9.99 -4.89 9.38
N TYR A 301 10.85 -4.69 8.39
CA TYR A 301 10.52 -3.91 7.20
C TYR A 301 9.79 -4.79 6.19
N VAL A 302 8.80 -4.24 5.51
CA VAL A 302 8.00 -4.96 4.52
C VAL A 302 7.94 -4.19 3.21
N LEU A 303 7.83 -4.92 2.10
CA LEU A 303 7.72 -4.35 0.76
C LEU A 303 6.88 -5.27 -0.12
N GLY A 304 5.85 -4.70 -0.76
CA GLY A 304 5.02 -5.43 -1.71
C GLY A 304 4.17 -6.53 -1.05
N TYR A 305 4.02 -7.63 -1.75
CA TYR A 305 3.14 -8.77 -1.39
C TYR A 305 3.48 -9.99 -2.26
N THR A 306 2.94 -11.15 -1.90
CA THR A 306 3.04 -12.35 -2.72
C THR A 306 1.88 -12.41 -3.75
N PRO A 307 2.01 -13.19 -4.84
CA PRO A 307 0.90 -13.39 -5.79
C PRO A 307 -0.37 -13.92 -5.12
N GLU A 308 -0.23 -14.79 -4.12
CA GLU A 308 -1.35 -15.37 -3.37
C GLU A 308 -2.06 -14.32 -2.50
N GLU A 309 -1.30 -13.41 -1.86
CA GLU A 309 -1.85 -12.30 -1.08
C GLU A 309 -2.58 -11.30 -1.99
N PHE A 310 -2.05 -11.03 -3.18
CA PHE A 310 -2.70 -10.19 -4.18
C PHE A 310 -4.03 -10.81 -4.64
N ALA A 311 -4.03 -12.09 -5.01
CA ALA A 311 -5.23 -12.79 -5.41
C ALA A 311 -6.27 -12.89 -4.27
N ALA A 312 -5.82 -13.09 -3.03
CA ALA A 312 -6.68 -13.07 -1.85
C ALA A 312 -7.32 -11.69 -1.66
N SER A 313 -6.55 -10.62 -1.81
CA SER A 313 -7.03 -9.24 -1.66
C SER A 313 -8.13 -8.90 -2.67
N LEU A 314 -7.98 -9.30 -3.94
CA LEU A 314 -9.04 -9.14 -4.94
C LEU A 314 -10.34 -9.84 -4.52
N ARG A 315 -10.23 -11.07 -4.02
CA ARG A 315 -11.41 -11.82 -3.51
C ARG A 315 -12.06 -11.14 -2.31
N LEU A 316 -11.27 -10.68 -1.33
CA LEU A 316 -11.78 -9.99 -0.14
C LEU A 316 -12.61 -8.75 -0.49
N ILE A 317 -12.17 -7.98 -1.49
CA ILE A 317 -12.93 -6.81 -2.00
C ILE A 317 -14.19 -7.30 -2.73
N ALA A 318 -14.08 -8.26 -3.65
CA ALA A 318 -15.19 -8.73 -4.47
C ALA A 318 -16.30 -9.48 -3.67
N GLU A 319 -15.94 -10.03 -2.52
CA GLU A 319 -16.87 -10.67 -1.57
C GLU A 319 -17.45 -9.68 -0.55
N GLY A 320 -17.07 -8.37 -0.63
CA GLY A 320 -17.54 -7.34 0.28
C GLY A 320 -17.00 -7.45 1.71
N GLN A 321 -15.91 -8.20 1.93
CA GLN A 321 -15.27 -8.31 3.24
C GLN A 321 -14.46 -7.04 3.59
N VAL A 322 -14.13 -6.21 2.60
CA VAL A 322 -13.52 -4.89 2.73
C VAL A 322 -14.39 -3.86 2.00
N ASP A 323 -14.79 -2.81 2.69
CA ASP A 323 -15.47 -1.65 2.08
C ASP A 323 -14.45 -0.80 1.29
N ALA A 324 -14.06 -1.31 0.12
CA ALA A 324 -13.13 -0.62 -0.78
C ALA A 324 -13.68 0.74 -1.24
N ALA A 325 -15.00 0.85 -1.44
CA ALA A 325 -15.66 2.10 -1.84
C ALA A 325 -15.39 3.24 -0.85
N ALA A 326 -15.31 2.94 0.45
CA ALA A 326 -15.02 3.94 1.47
C ALA A 326 -13.64 4.58 1.32
N MET A 327 -12.69 3.90 0.68
CA MET A 327 -11.34 4.41 0.50
C MET A 327 -11.24 5.40 -0.67
N VAL A 328 -12.10 5.27 -1.70
CA VAL A 328 -12.10 6.14 -2.88
C VAL A 328 -12.77 7.46 -2.54
N THR A 329 -12.02 8.55 -2.59
CA THR A 329 -12.51 9.88 -2.22
C THR A 329 -12.69 10.82 -3.41
N ALA A 330 -12.12 10.49 -4.56
CA ALA A 330 -12.31 11.19 -5.83
C ALA A 330 -11.91 10.34 -7.03
N GLU A 331 -12.41 10.73 -8.20
CA GLU A 331 -12.07 10.16 -9.51
C GLU A 331 -11.74 11.27 -10.48
N VAL A 332 -10.70 11.09 -11.29
CA VAL A 332 -10.23 12.07 -12.28
C VAL A 332 -9.90 11.42 -13.61
N GLY A 333 -10.06 12.15 -14.71
CA GLY A 333 -9.49 11.80 -16.01
C GLY A 333 -7.99 12.16 -16.06
N LEU A 334 -7.33 11.85 -17.18
CA LEU A 334 -5.90 12.15 -17.38
C LEU A 334 -5.57 13.62 -17.15
N ASP A 335 -6.42 14.53 -17.60
CA ASP A 335 -6.21 15.98 -17.44
C ASP A 335 -6.22 16.44 -15.96
N GLY A 336 -6.83 15.64 -15.08
CA GLY A 336 -6.89 15.91 -13.64
C GLY A 336 -5.71 15.36 -12.82
N VAL A 337 -4.82 14.52 -13.41
CA VAL A 337 -3.79 13.79 -12.64
C VAL A 337 -2.82 14.75 -11.95
N ALA A 338 -2.31 15.77 -12.62
CA ALA A 338 -1.38 16.74 -12.03
C ALA A 338 -1.98 17.44 -10.79
N LYS A 339 -3.27 17.80 -10.86
CA LYS A 339 -4.01 18.38 -9.73
C LYS A 339 -4.23 17.33 -8.63
N ALA A 340 -4.58 16.11 -8.97
CA ALA A 340 -4.80 15.03 -8.02
C ALA A 340 -3.55 14.73 -7.17
N PHE A 341 -2.35 14.81 -7.76
CA PHE A 341 -1.09 14.71 -7.02
C PHE A 341 -0.90 15.84 -6.00
N ALA A 342 -1.34 17.05 -6.32
CA ALA A 342 -1.31 18.17 -5.39
C ALA A 342 -2.37 18.02 -4.27
N ASP A 343 -3.57 17.60 -4.64
CA ASP A 343 -4.69 17.43 -3.69
C ASP A 343 -4.38 16.32 -2.66
N LEU A 344 -3.72 15.23 -3.05
CA LEU A 344 -3.32 14.14 -2.15
C LEU A 344 -2.22 14.55 -1.14
N ALA A 345 -1.52 15.67 -1.37
CA ALA A 345 -0.63 16.24 -0.37
C ALA A 345 -1.41 16.82 0.84
N ASN A 346 -2.72 17.08 0.70
CA ASN A 346 -3.60 17.49 1.79
C ASN A 346 -4.39 16.28 2.32
N PRO A 347 -4.05 15.73 3.51
CA PRO A 347 -4.69 14.54 4.06
C PRO A 347 -6.16 14.75 4.45
N GLU A 348 -6.63 16.00 4.58
CA GLU A 348 -8.03 16.32 4.87
C GLU A 348 -8.91 16.33 3.62
N ALA A 349 -8.30 16.54 2.44
CA ALA A 349 -9.06 16.62 1.20
C ALA A 349 -9.35 15.23 0.62
N HIS A 350 -8.31 14.40 0.53
CA HIS A 350 -8.43 13.10 -0.12
C HIS A 350 -7.57 12.03 0.55
N THR A 351 -8.09 10.79 0.51
CA THR A 351 -7.36 9.60 0.94
C THR A 351 -6.85 8.80 -0.25
N LYS A 352 -7.72 8.51 -1.22
CA LYS A 352 -7.38 7.79 -2.45
C LYS A 352 -8.12 8.44 -3.63
N ILE A 353 -7.37 8.79 -4.66
CA ILE A 353 -7.91 9.29 -5.93
C ILE A 353 -7.66 8.21 -6.99
N ILE A 354 -8.69 7.93 -7.78
CA ILE A 354 -8.64 6.98 -8.90
C ILE A 354 -8.54 7.77 -10.21
N VAL A 355 -7.60 7.39 -11.04
CA VAL A 355 -7.46 7.88 -12.42
C VAL A 355 -8.26 6.96 -13.34
N GLN A 356 -9.15 7.53 -14.12
CA GLN A 356 -9.91 6.86 -15.18
C GLN A 356 -9.47 7.45 -16.53
N PRO A 357 -8.52 6.82 -17.24
CA PRO A 357 -7.88 7.42 -18.42
C PRO A 357 -8.83 7.80 -19.56
N TRP A 358 -10.00 7.19 -19.60
CA TRP A 358 -11.01 7.39 -20.64
C TRP A 358 -12.12 8.39 -20.28
N ARG A 359 -12.03 8.98 -19.08
CA ARG A 359 -12.97 10.00 -18.62
C ARG A 359 -12.71 11.37 -19.25
#